data_7d0aab9f36788874ca786118ff7a7135
#
_entry.id   7d0aab9f36788874ca786118ff7a7135
#
_cell.length_a   1.000
_cell.length_b   1.000
_cell.length_c   1.000
_cell.angle_alpha   90.00
_cell.angle_beta   90.00
_cell.angle_gamma   90.00
#
_symmetry.space_group_name_H-M   'P 1'
#
loop_
_entity.id
_entity.type
_entity.pdbx_description
1 polymer ?
#
loop_
_entity_poly.entity_id
_entity_poly.type
_entity_poly.pdbx_seq_one_letter_code
_entity_poly.pdbx_strand_id
1 'polypeptide(L)'
;MSIFRIYVDDAIFYHPNLSKLAITQAQVSEDAENIDSLTLAAPHNHPYISSIRPMASTIVCKKDEEVVFEGRALDDGSDFYNTHTWTCESCLAYLKDTIQPPYSYKGTLKGLLEQFIGVHNSAVEAKKQFHLGNITVKDDNDYISYSNSEYSVTIDAIREKLINMHGGYLQVRYSGGMKYLDYLADFNMTSLQTVEFGKNLLDVKVTRDHTERATALIPLGAVITETDEDGNEVETDKRVDITSVNAGKNYVCDDDAVAEIGWIWTSEIWEDVTLPGNLLRKASTRMMELSKGITSMELTIIDESDTGADIGDIRARMYVKCLSKPHGIDGTYLCVSRTRDYLNPSGNTITIGASGVTLTSATAKQGQNISALEDDLLGKTAQIEIISGKVDDINASKMYRTELVVEGVSIFRDKGQQSLMRCKVYSWDKDITDTLAAACFIWHRRSNDDAADAEWDASHSGMKTITISTEDVQDNASFFCEVIL
;
A
#
# COMPACT_ATOMS: atom_id res chain seq x y z
N MET A 1 -6.93 -33.88 15.05
CA MET A 1 -8.04 -32.94 15.36
C MET A 1 -7.40 -31.66 15.86
N SER A 2 -7.63 -30.56 15.19
CA SER A 2 -7.06 -29.27 15.59
C SER A 2 -7.64 -28.81 16.92
N ILE A 3 -6.80 -28.21 17.76
CA ILE A 3 -7.16 -27.79 19.13
C ILE A 3 -7.32 -26.27 19.16
N PHE A 4 -8.54 -25.82 19.45
CA PHE A 4 -8.81 -24.41 19.67
C PHE A 4 -8.65 -24.05 21.15
N ARG A 5 -7.92 -22.97 21.45
CA ARG A 5 -7.61 -22.50 22.81
C ARG A 5 -7.79 -20.99 22.89
N ILE A 6 -8.19 -20.51 24.06
CA ILE A 6 -8.28 -19.07 24.34
C ILE A 6 -7.41 -18.75 25.53
N TYR A 7 -6.63 -17.69 25.43
CA TYR A 7 -5.79 -17.13 26.47
C TYR A 7 -6.26 -15.72 26.82
N VAL A 8 -6.21 -15.38 28.08
CA VAL A 8 -6.45 -14.02 28.59
C VAL A 8 -5.22 -13.60 29.38
N ASP A 9 -4.56 -12.54 28.98
CA ASP A 9 -3.30 -12.06 29.58
C ASP A 9 -2.29 -13.23 29.78
N ASP A 10 -2.08 -14.04 28.72
CA ASP A 10 -1.24 -15.25 28.67
C ASP A 10 -1.71 -16.45 29.48
N ALA A 11 -2.74 -16.30 30.33
CA ALA A 11 -3.32 -17.42 31.06
C ALA A 11 -4.39 -18.16 30.24
N ILE A 12 -4.43 -19.50 30.39
CA ILE A 12 -5.43 -20.30 29.66
C ILE A 12 -6.83 -19.99 30.20
N PHE A 13 -7.71 -19.51 29.33
CA PHE A 13 -9.11 -19.26 29.61
C PHE A 13 -10.00 -20.42 29.15
N TYR A 14 -9.74 -20.93 27.95
CA TYR A 14 -10.45 -22.06 27.38
C TYR A 14 -9.50 -23.12 26.81
N HIS A 15 -9.81 -24.37 27.08
CA HIS A 15 -9.17 -25.54 26.46
C HIS A 15 -10.18 -26.71 26.37
N PRO A 16 -10.37 -27.34 25.18
CA PRO A 16 -11.42 -28.34 24.99
C PRO A 16 -11.31 -29.55 25.89
N ASN A 17 -10.12 -29.91 26.34
CA ASN A 17 -9.87 -31.03 27.23
C ASN A 17 -10.05 -30.72 28.74
N LEU A 18 -10.35 -29.46 29.08
CA LEU A 18 -10.50 -29.00 30.46
C LEU A 18 -11.97 -28.57 30.72
N SER A 19 -12.79 -29.52 31.18
CA SER A 19 -14.22 -29.30 31.40
C SER A 19 -14.55 -28.13 32.32
N LYS A 20 -13.65 -27.81 33.28
CA LYS A 20 -13.82 -26.65 34.17
C LYS A 20 -13.65 -25.31 33.49
N LEU A 21 -13.03 -25.30 32.31
CA LEU A 21 -12.82 -24.09 31.47
C LEU A 21 -13.78 -24.08 30.27
N ALA A 22 -14.94 -24.69 30.41
CA ALA A 22 -15.94 -24.72 29.34
C ALA A 22 -16.52 -23.32 29.09
N ILE A 23 -16.68 -22.99 27.84
CA ILE A 23 -17.35 -21.76 27.34
C ILE A 23 -18.58 -22.13 26.52
N THR A 24 -19.48 -21.19 26.30
CA THR A 24 -20.72 -21.42 25.56
C THR A 24 -20.70 -20.87 24.14
N GLN A 25 -19.80 -19.91 23.84
CA GLN A 25 -19.65 -19.34 22.51
C GLN A 25 -18.22 -18.87 22.28
N ALA A 26 -17.71 -19.10 21.09
CA ALA A 26 -16.45 -18.53 20.59
C ALA A 26 -16.54 -18.34 19.08
N GLN A 27 -17.11 -17.20 18.68
CA GLN A 27 -17.40 -16.88 17.30
C GLN A 27 -16.49 -15.73 16.82
N VAL A 28 -15.60 -16.04 15.88
CA VAL A 28 -14.73 -15.05 15.22
C VAL A 28 -15.36 -14.63 13.90
N SER A 29 -15.47 -13.33 13.69
CA SER A 29 -15.86 -12.74 12.41
C SER A 29 -14.67 -11.99 11.83
N GLU A 30 -14.16 -12.49 10.72
CA GLU A 30 -13.09 -11.88 9.93
C GLU A 30 -13.72 -11.06 8.80
N ASP A 31 -13.13 -9.90 8.47
CA ASP A 31 -13.61 -9.01 7.41
C ASP A 31 -12.43 -8.40 6.66
N ALA A 32 -12.46 -8.40 5.33
CA ALA A 32 -11.37 -7.90 4.50
C ALA A 32 -11.15 -6.38 4.63
N GLU A 33 -12.22 -5.63 4.89
CA GLU A 33 -12.21 -4.16 4.91
C GLU A 33 -12.32 -3.59 6.33
N ASN A 34 -12.79 -4.40 7.28
CA ASN A 34 -13.07 -3.97 8.63
C ASN A 34 -12.17 -4.64 9.67
N ILE A 35 -12.37 -4.24 10.93
CA ILE A 35 -11.71 -4.81 12.08
C ILE A 35 -12.40 -6.14 12.42
N ASP A 36 -11.62 -7.21 12.52
CA ASP A 36 -12.14 -8.51 12.92
C ASP A 36 -12.68 -8.45 14.35
N SER A 37 -13.69 -9.28 14.64
CA SER A 37 -14.34 -9.32 15.95
C SER A 37 -14.42 -10.74 16.49
N LEU A 38 -14.57 -10.85 17.81
CA LEU A 38 -14.82 -12.10 18.50
C LEU A 38 -16.01 -11.90 19.47
N THR A 39 -16.99 -12.77 19.38
CA THR A 39 -18.02 -12.94 20.44
C THR A 39 -17.64 -14.12 21.29
N LEU A 40 -17.40 -13.86 22.57
CA LEU A 40 -17.02 -14.87 23.56
C LEU A 40 -18.08 -14.93 24.65
N ALA A 41 -18.56 -16.13 25.01
CA ALA A 41 -19.46 -16.28 26.13
C ALA A 41 -19.07 -17.46 27.03
N ALA A 42 -19.21 -17.25 28.34
CA ALA A 42 -18.88 -18.25 29.34
C ALA A 42 -19.96 -18.29 30.46
N PRO A 43 -20.21 -19.48 31.05
CA PRO A 43 -21.17 -19.61 32.14
C PRO A 43 -20.64 -18.94 33.42
N HIS A 44 -21.54 -18.50 34.31
CA HIS A 44 -21.22 -17.79 35.55
C HIS A 44 -20.24 -18.53 36.47
N ASN A 45 -20.17 -19.85 36.41
CA ASN A 45 -19.28 -20.67 37.21
C ASN A 45 -17.91 -20.91 36.58
N HIS A 46 -17.61 -20.25 35.48
CA HIS A 46 -16.28 -20.32 34.89
C HIS A 46 -15.23 -19.72 35.85
N PRO A 47 -14.14 -20.45 36.20
CA PRO A 47 -13.23 -20.06 37.28
C PRO A 47 -12.48 -18.75 37.03
N TYR A 48 -12.33 -18.34 35.75
CA TYR A 48 -11.61 -17.14 35.36
C TYR A 48 -12.50 -16.05 34.75
N ILE A 49 -13.81 -16.06 35.07
CA ILE A 49 -14.76 -15.12 34.49
C ILE A 49 -14.37 -13.65 34.72
N SER A 50 -13.81 -13.35 35.89
CA SER A 50 -13.35 -11.99 36.25
C SER A 50 -11.97 -11.63 35.69
N SER A 51 -11.31 -12.52 34.95
CA SER A 51 -10.00 -12.21 34.35
C SER A 51 -10.12 -11.32 33.12
N ILE A 52 -11.25 -11.36 32.42
CA ILE A 52 -11.50 -10.51 31.27
C ILE A 52 -11.95 -9.13 31.76
N ARG A 53 -11.10 -8.15 31.58
CA ARG A 53 -11.37 -6.74 31.89
C ARG A 53 -11.49 -5.98 30.58
N PRO A 54 -12.68 -5.43 30.26
CA PRO A 54 -12.85 -4.64 29.03
C PRO A 54 -11.79 -3.55 28.89
N MET A 55 -11.33 -3.32 27.68
CA MET A 55 -10.28 -2.40 27.26
C MET A 55 -8.87 -2.68 27.82
N ALA A 56 -8.70 -3.59 28.79
CA ALA A 56 -7.43 -3.81 29.48
C ALA A 56 -6.79 -5.18 29.17
N SER A 57 -7.59 -6.27 29.19
CA SER A 57 -7.08 -7.61 28.97
C SER A 57 -6.84 -7.91 27.50
N THR A 58 -5.75 -8.63 27.22
CA THR A 58 -5.46 -9.15 25.88
C THR A 58 -6.08 -10.54 25.74
N ILE A 59 -6.87 -10.75 24.71
CA ILE A 59 -7.50 -12.03 24.38
C ILE A 59 -6.82 -12.59 23.14
N VAL A 60 -6.29 -13.80 23.24
CA VAL A 60 -5.62 -14.50 22.13
C VAL A 60 -6.29 -15.84 21.90
N CYS A 61 -6.82 -16.04 20.71
CA CYS A 61 -7.36 -17.31 20.26
C CYS A 61 -6.35 -18.01 19.36
N LYS A 62 -6.07 -19.28 19.65
CA LYS A 62 -5.18 -20.11 18.84
C LYS A 62 -5.89 -21.36 18.36
N LYS A 63 -5.69 -21.69 17.09
CA LYS A 63 -5.98 -23.00 16.51
C LYS A 63 -4.65 -23.72 16.34
N ASP A 64 -4.42 -24.76 17.11
CA ASP A 64 -3.10 -25.36 17.30
C ASP A 64 -2.07 -24.33 17.79
N GLU A 65 -1.04 -24.02 17.03
CA GLU A 65 -0.06 -22.96 17.37
C GLU A 65 -0.30 -21.65 16.62
N GLU A 66 -1.28 -21.60 15.73
CA GLU A 66 -1.56 -20.42 14.94
C GLU A 66 -2.51 -19.47 15.66
N VAL A 67 -2.17 -18.18 15.70
CA VAL A 67 -3.04 -17.12 16.21
C VAL A 67 -4.12 -16.85 15.18
N VAL A 68 -5.37 -17.12 15.55
CA VAL A 68 -6.55 -16.87 14.70
C VAL A 68 -7.29 -15.59 15.09
N PHE A 69 -7.08 -15.10 16.30
CA PHE A 69 -7.56 -13.81 16.77
C PHE A 69 -6.68 -13.33 17.93
N GLU A 70 -6.33 -12.06 17.91
CA GLU A 70 -5.74 -11.34 19.04
C GLU A 70 -6.41 -9.96 19.14
N GLY A 71 -6.83 -9.61 20.36
CA GLY A 71 -7.53 -8.36 20.56
C GLY A 71 -7.88 -8.10 22.00
N ARG A 72 -8.93 -7.32 22.23
CA ARG A 72 -9.43 -6.94 23.55
C ARG A 72 -10.95 -7.00 23.60
N ALA A 73 -11.53 -7.20 24.78
CA ALA A 73 -12.95 -7.01 25.01
C ALA A 73 -13.29 -5.52 25.04
N LEU A 74 -14.40 -5.15 24.41
CA LEU A 74 -14.98 -3.80 24.45
C LEU A 74 -15.95 -3.64 25.62
N ASP A 75 -16.78 -4.65 25.80
CA ASP A 75 -17.84 -4.67 26.78
C ASP A 75 -17.88 -6.01 27.54
N ASP A 76 -18.67 -6.07 28.58
CA ASP A 76 -19.18 -7.27 29.17
C ASP A 76 -20.67 -7.15 29.45
N GLY A 77 -21.40 -8.22 29.22
CA GLY A 77 -22.82 -8.32 29.50
C GLY A 77 -23.14 -9.63 30.23
N SER A 78 -24.28 -9.70 30.86
CA SER A 78 -24.79 -10.95 31.40
C SER A 78 -26.29 -11.09 31.14
N ASP A 79 -26.71 -12.32 30.88
CA ASP A 79 -28.11 -12.65 30.66
C ASP A 79 -28.81 -13.07 31.96
N PHE A 80 -30.10 -13.48 31.83
CA PHE A 80 -30.91 -13.97 32.96
C PHE A 80 -30.27 -15.18 33.68
N TYR A 81 -29.48 -16.00 32.99
CA TYR A 81 -28.80 -17.18 33.53
C TYR A 81 -27.40 -16.85 34.04
N ASN A 82 -27.06 -15.57 34.07
CA ASN A 82 -25.72 -15.08 34.38
C ASN A 82 -24.63 -15.66 33.46
N THR A 83 -24.96 -15.95 32.19
CA THR A 83 -23.97 -16.20 31.16
C THR A 83 -23.30 -14.88 30.82
N HIS A 84 -22.00 -14.79 30.97
CA HIS A 84 -21.25 -13.61 30.60
C HIS A 84 -20.91 -13.65 29.11
N THR A 85 -21.10 -12.52 28.44
CA THR A 85 -20.79 -12.34 27.02
C THR A 85 -19.90 -11.13 26.83
N TRP A 86 -18.86 -11.26 26.03
CA TRP A 86 -17.94 -10.19 25.66
C TRP A 86 -17.94 -10.02 24.16
N THR A 87 -18.08 -8.78 23.71
CA THR A 87 -17.77 -8.37 22.34
C THR A 87 -16.32 -7.91 22.31
N CYS A 88 -15.52 -8.51 21.43
CA CYS A 88 -14.10 -8.21 21.32
C CYS A 88 -13.78 -7.68 19.94
N GLU A 89 -12.82 -6.77 19.85
CA GLU A 89 -12.25 -6.26 18.59
C GLU A 89 -10.79 -6.70 18.47
N SER A 90 -10.37 -6.98 17.22
CA SER A 90 -8.99 -7.43 16.98
C SER A 90 -7.96 -6.33 17.21
N CYS A 91 -6.68 -6.72 17.27
CA CYS A 91 -5.59 -5.80 17.56
C CYS A 91 -5.47 -4.64 16.57
N LEU A 92 -6.00 -4.74 15.33
CA LEU A 92 -6.06 -3.60 14.40
C LEU A 92 -6.79 -2.41 15.02
N ALA A 93 -7.73 -2.65 15.93
CA ALA A 93 -8.45 -1.62 16.67
C ALA A 93 -7.58 -0.81 17.64
N TYR A 94 -6.36 -1.26 17.96
CA TYR A 94 -5.44 -0.46 18.79
C TYR A 94 -5.09 0.86 18.11
N LEU A 95 -5.18 0.94 16.78
CA LEU A 95 -5.02 2.19 16.03
C LEU A 95 -6.12 3.24 16.34
N LYS A 96 -7.22 2.86 17.00
CA LYS A 96 -8.23 3.79 17.53
C LYS A 96 -7.78 4.50 18.81
N ASP A 97 -6.78 3.95 19.50
CA ASP A 97 -6.34 4.44 20.81
C ASP A 97 -5.44 5.67 20.73
N THR A 98 -5.03 6.07 19.53
CA THR A 98 -4.08 7.15 19.30
C THR A 98 -4.58 8.16 18.30
N ILE A 99 -4.03 9.36 18.39
CA ILE A 99 -4.41 10.52 17.60
C ILE A 99 -3.20 11.02 16.83
N GLN A 100 -3.36 11.25 15.55
CA GLN A 100 -2.37 11.92 14.69
C GLN A 100 -2.46 13.45 14.95
N PRO A 101 -1.34 14.12 15.24
CA PRO A 101 -1.31 15.57 15.30
C PRO A 101 -1.46 16.16 13.89
N PRO A 102 -1.72 17.48 13.78
CA PRO A 102 -1.64 18.18 12.51
C PRO A 102 -0.30 17.91 11.81
N TYR A 103 -0.34 17.65 10.50
CA TYR A 103 0.84 17.32 9.72
C TYR A 103 0.76 17.89 8.29
N SER A 104 1.94 18.01 7.68
CA SER A 104 2.10 18.16 6.24
C SER A 104 3.14 17.13 5.80
N TYR A 105 2.77 16.28 4.87
CA TYR A 105 3.62 15.19 4.40
C TYR A 105 3.74 15.20 2.88
N LYS A 106 4.97 15.05 2.41
CA LYS A 106 5.30 14.89 0.99
C LYS A 106 6.22 13.69 0.85
N GLY A 107 5.84 12.71 0.04
CA GLY A 107 6.63 11.51 -0.14
C GLY A 107 5.84 10.31 -0.68
N THR A 108 6.19 9.11 -0.24
CA THR A 108 5.56 7.86 -0.69
C THR A 108 4.43 7.44 0.25
N LEU A 109 3.48 6.62 -0.24
CA LEU A 109 2.44 6.00 0.60
C LEU A 109 3.03 5.24 1.78
N LYS A 110 4.13 4.51 1.54
CA LYS A 110 4.86 3.81 2.60
C LYS A 110 5.34 4.76 3.69
N GLY A 111 5.97 5.87 3.32
CA GLY A 111 6.51 6.83 4.29
C GLY A 111 5.40 7.51 5.11
N LEU A 112 4.23 7.78 4.53
CA LEU A 112 3.09 8.32 5.27
C LEU A 112 2.56 7.30 6.29
N LEU A 113 2.38 6.04 5.88
CA LEU A 113 1.97 4.98 6.81
C LEU A 113 3.01 4.78 7.92
N GLU A 114 4.31 4.85 7.58
CA GLU A 114 5.41 4.76 8.55
C GLU A 114 5.35 5.89 9.58
N GLN A 115 5.04 7.12 9.15
CA GLN A 115 4.84 8.26 10.04
C GLN A 115 3.66 8.01 10.98
N PHE A 116 2.50 7.59 10.47
CA PHE A 116 1.31 7.33 11.28
C PHE A 116 1.55 6.22 12.33
N ILE A 117 2.19 5.12 11.92
CA ILE A 117 2.52 4.03 12.83
C ILE A 117 3.62 4.44 13.82
N GLY A 118 4.57 5.29 13.42
CA GLY A 118 5.57 5.87 14.32
C GLY A 118 4.94 6.69 15.45
N VAL A 119 3.98 7.55 15.13
CA VAL A 119 3.21 8.33 16.13
C VAL A 119 2.43 7.38 17.03
N HIS A 120 1.70 6.41 16.47
CA HIS A 120 0.98 5.41 17.25
C HIS A 120 1.90 4.67 18.22
N ASN A 121 2.98 4.09 17.72
CA ASN A 121 3.91 3.29 18.53
C ASN A 121 4.57 4.09 19.66
N SER A 122 4.77 5.39 19.48
CA SER A 122 5.33 6.25 20.52
C SER A 122 4.36 6.55 21.66
N ALA A 123 3.06 6.38 21.44
CA ALA A 123 1.99 6.72 22.36
C ALA A 123 1.39 5.52 23.11
N VAL A 124 1.74 4.28 22.72
CA VAL A 124 1.16 3.06 23.29
C VAL A 124 2.21 2.09 23.83
N GLU A 125 1.77 1.18 24.70
CA GLU A 125 2.60 0.11 25.26
C GLU A 125 3.01 -0.90 24.16
N ALA A 126 4.13 -1.59 24.35
CA ALA A 126 4.72 -2.54 23.40
C ALA A 126 3.71 -3.59 22.86
N LYS A 127 2.77 -4.04 23.70
CA LYS A 127 1.75 -5.01 23.30
C LYS A 127 0.76 -4.48 22.24
N LYS A 128 0.65 -3.17 22.09
CA LYS A 128 -0.23 -2.51 21.11
C LYS A 128 0.50 -1.98 19.87
N GLN A 129 1.83 -2.07 19.86
CA GLN A 129 2.66 -1.55 18.76
C GLN A 129 2.60 -2.46 17.53
N PHE A 130 2.84 -1.85 16.37
CA PHE A 130 2.94 -2.53 15.08
C PHE A 130 4.29 -2.28 14.42
N HIS A 131 4.81 -3.30 13.77
CA HIS A 131 5.87 -3.15 12.79
C HIS A 131 5.25 -2.99 11.40
N LEU A 132 5.89 -2.21 10.54
CA LEU A 132 5.46 -2.18 9.14
C LEU A 132 5.81 -3.50 8.46
N GLY A 133 4.81 -4.05 7.77
CA GLY A 133 4.93 -5.26 6.98
C GLY A 133 5.06 -4.95 5.48
N ASN A 134 4.36 -5.72 4.66
CA ASN A 134 4.35 -5.57 3.22
C ASN A 134 3.46 -4.41 2.80
N ILE A 135 3.96 -3.56 1.90
CA ILE A 135 3.20 -2.47 1.31
C ILE A 135 3.25 -2.67 -0.20
N THR A 136 2.11 -3.06 -0.79
CA THR A 136 2.01 -3.36 -2.22
C THR A 136 1.12 -2.37 -2.97
N VAL A 137 0.37 -1.52 -2.25
CA VAL A 137 -0.35 -0.39 -2.86
C VAL A 137 0.66 0.62 -3.39
N LYS A 138 0.43 1.09 -4.60
CA LYS A 138 1.28 2.07 -5.27
C LYS A 138 0.45 3.26 -5.70
N ASP A 139 1.02 4.43 -5.58
CA ASP A 139 0.55 5.61 -6.28
C ASP A 139 1.17 5.67 -7.68
N ASP A 140 0.40 6.07 -8.69
CA ASP A 140 0.86 6.13 -10.09
C ASP A 140 2.01 7.12 -10.30
N ASN A 141 2.11 8.15 -9.45
CA ASN A 141 3.17 9.15 -9.51
C ASN A 141 4.32 8.87 -8.53
N ASP A 142 4.20 7.81 -7.70
CA ASP A 142 5.13 7.45 -6.62
C ASP A 142 5.39 8.60 -5.61
N TYR A 143 4.46 9.56 -5.56
CA TYR A 143 4.58 10.78 -4.76
C TYR A 143 3.21 11.33 -4.39
N ILE A 144 2.99 11.47 -3.08
CA ILE A 144 1.79 12.06 -2.52
C ILE A 144 2.13 13.32 -1.71
N SER A 145 1.18 14.25 -1.64
CA SER A 145 1.27 15.43 -0.77
C SER A 145 -0.04 15.58 -0.02
N TYR A 146 -0.01 15.31 1.27
CA TYR A 146 -1.17 15.39 2.14
C TYR A 146 -0.88 16.24 3.37
N SER A 147 -1.89 16.98 3.80
CA SER A 147 -1.86 17.71 5.06
C SER A 147 -3.16 17.48 5.83
N ASN A 148 -3.08 17.71 7.11
CA ASN A 148 -4.24 17.80 7.99
C ASN A 148 -3.94 18.86 9.06
N SER A 149 -4.82 19.84 9.20
CA SER A 149 -4.73 20.89 10.22
C SER A 149 -5.36 20.50 11.55
N GLU A 150 -6.06 19.36 11.59
CA GLU A 150 -6.79 18.88 12.74
C GLU A 150 -6.18 17.62 13.34
N TYR A 151 -6.59 17.30 14.56
CA TYR A 151 -6.27 16.01 15.17
C TYR A 151 -7.24 14.95 14.66
N SER A 152 -6.74 13.81 14.21
CA SER A 152 -7.54 12.69 13.73
C SER A 152 -7.14 11.37 14.38
N VAL A 153 -8.09 10.47 14.60
CA VAL A 153 -7.80 9.13 15.12
C VAL A 153 -6.93 8.38 14.10
N THR A 154 -5.89 7.67 14.56
CA THR A 154 -4.90 7.07 13.66
C THR A 154 -5.51 6.16 12.62
N ILE A 155 -6.48 5.28 12.98
CA ILE A 155 -7.13 4.39 12.00
C ILE A 155 -7.94 5.17 10.97
N ASP A 156 -8.57 6.27 11.38
CA ASP A 156 -9.38 7.10 10.49
C ASP A 156 -8.47 7.88 9.53
N ALA A 157 -7.34 8.41 10.02
CA ALA A 157 -6.32 9.05 9.16
C ALA A 157 -5.78 8.07 8.10
N ILE A 158 -5.49 6.82 8.49
CA ILE A 158 -5.04 5.77 7.55
C ILE A 158 -6.15 5.47 6.53
N ARG A 159 -7.40 5.30 6.98
CA ARG A 159 -8.52 5.03 6.09
C ARG A 159 -8.76 6.18 5.11
N GLU A 160 -8.81 7.40 5.62
CA GLU A 160 -9.09 8.58 4.82
C GLU A 160 -7.99 8.86 3.79
N LYS A 161 -6.71 8.91 4.23
CA LYS A 161 -5.61 9.35 3.36
C LYS A 161 -4.96 8.23 2.55
N LEU A 162 -5.12 6.98 2.94
CA LEU A 162 -4.53 5.84 2.23
C LEU A 162 -5.59 4.99 1.56
N ILE A 163 -6.49 4.34 2.33
CA ILE A 163 -7.41 3.35 1.77
C ILE A 163 -8.44 4.00 0.83
N ASN A 164 -9.07 5.10 1.27
CA ASN A 164 -10.12 5.73 0.46
C ASN A 164 -9.55 6.39 -0.81
N MET A 165 -8.31 6.90 -0.74
CA MET A 165 -7.68 7.61 -1.87
C MET A 165 -6.98 6.65 -2.84
N HIS A 166 -6.36 5.58 -2.34
CA HIS A 166 -5.50 4.69 -3.14
C HIS A 166 -6.00 3.24 -3.18
N GLY A 167 -7.08 2.95 -2.48
CA GLY A 167 -7.60 1.59 -2.34
C GLY A 167 -6.73 0.70 -1.45
N GLY A 168 -6.93 -0.61 -1.57
CA GLY A 168 -6.18 -1.61 -0.82
C GLY A 168 -6.77 -1.92 0.55
N TYR A 169 -6.08 -2.80 1.26
CA TYR A 169 -6.56 -3.44 2.47
C TYR A 169 -5.48 -3.40 3.56
N LEU A 170 -5.91 -3.26 4.82
CA LEU A 170 -5.05 -3.45 5.99
C LEU A 170 -5.16 -4.88 6.51
N GLN A 171 -4.03 -5.48 6.81
CA GLN A 171 -3.98 -6.82 7.41
C GLN A 171 -2.94 -6.85 8.52
N VAL A 172 -3.28 -7.49 9.65
CA VAL A 172 -2.29 -7.79 10.68
C VAL A 172 -1.80 -9.22 10.52
N ARG A 173 -0.49 -9.38 10.46
CA ARG A 173 0.19 -10.65 10.35
C ARG A 173 1.12 -10.87 11.55
N TYR A 174 1.13 -12.08 12.08
CA TYR A 174 1.96 -12.46 13.22
C TYR A 174 3.21 -13.21 12.75
N SER A 175 4.38 -12.78 13.20
CA SER A 175 5.64 -13.48 12.93
C SER A 175 6.64 -13.23 14.03
N GLY A 176 7.23 -14.29 14.58
CA GLY A 176 8.22 -14.20 15.67
C GLY A 176 7.70 -13.50 16.93
N GLY A 177 6.40 -13.58 17.23
CA GLY A 177 5.76 -12.91 18.36
C GLY A 177 5.51 -11.41 18.16
N MET A 178 5.76 -10.88 16.97
CA MET A 178 5.53 -9.49 16.59
C MET A 178 4.33 -9.35 15.67
N LYS A 179 3.67 -8.19 15.73
CA LYS A 179 2.56 -7.79 14.86
C LYS A 179 3.08 -6.93 13.71
N TYR A 180 2.83 -7.38 12.50
CA TYR A 180 3.15 -6.65 11.27
C TYR A 180 1.86 -6.13 10.65
N LEU A 181 1.80 -4.83 10.39
CA LEU A 181 0.72 -4.21 9.64
C LEU A 181 1.11 -4.18 8.16
N ASP A 182 0.41 -4.98 7.37
CA ASP A 182 0.53 -5.01 5.91
C ASP A 182 -0.52 -4.05 5.29
N TYR A 183 -0.14 -3.34 4.21
CA TYR A 183 -1.04 -2.53 3.38
C TYR A 183 -0.99 -3.05 1.95
N LEU A 184 -2.00 -3.80 1.56
CA LEU A 184 -1.98 -4.65 0.37
C LEU A 184 -2.96 -4.15 -0.69
N ALA A 185 -2.53 -4.08 -1.94
CA ALA A 185 -3.41 -3.79 -3.07
C ALA A 185 -4.39 -4.95 -3.33
N ASP A 186 -3.97 -6.17 -3.06
CA ASP A 186 -4.76 -7.39 -3.20
C ASP A 186 -4.19 -8.51 -2.32
N PHE A 187 -5.01 -9.51 -2.01
CA PHE A 187 -4.61 -10.69 -1.27
C PHE A 187 -4.16 -11.78 -2.25
N ASN A 188 -2.86 -12.07 -2.27
CA ASN A 188 -2.27 -13.11 -3.12
C ASN A 188 -2.37 -14.52 -2.51
N MET A 189 -3.42 -14.78 -1.73
CA MET A 189 -3.63 -16.08 -1.09
C MET A 189 -4.84 -16.77 -1.69
N THR A 190 -4.66 -18.03 -2.09
CA THR A 190 -5.74 -18.88 -2.59
C THR A 190 -5.92 -20.06 -1.63
N SER A 191 -7.16 -20.34 -1.24
CA SER A 191 -7.50 -21.51 -0.45
C SER A 191 -7.18 -22.80 -1.21
N LEU A 192 -6.63 -23.77 -0.51
CA LEU A 192 -6.44 -25.13 -1.03
C LEU A 192 -7.76 -25.91 -1.09
N GLN A 193 -8.78 -25.46 -0.33
CA GLN A 193 -10.09 -26.06 -0.32
C GLN A 193 -10.95 -25.47 -1.45
N THR A 194 -11.80 -26.32 -2.04
CA THR A 194 -12.86 -25.92 -2.97
C THR A 194 -14.20 -26.05 -2.27
N VAL A 195 -15.04 -25.01 -2.30
CA VAL A 195 -16.41 -25.08 -1.84
C VAL A 195 -17.29 -25.64 -2.96
N GLU A 196 -17.91 -26.79 -2.71
CA GLU A 196 -18.61 -27.53 -3.75
C GLU A 196 -19.99 -28.02 -3.30
N PHE A 197 -20.99 -27.80 -4.16
CA PHE A 197 -22.35 -28.32 -3.94
C PHE A 197 -22.37 -29.85 -3.91
N GLY A 198 -23.03 -30.40 -2.88
CA GLY A 198 -23.04 -31.85 -2.64
C GLY A 198 -21.82 -32.39 -1.91
N LYS A 199 -20.88 -31.54 -1.50
CA LYS A 199 -19.70 -31.91 -0.73
C LYS A 199 -19.64 -31.17 0.62
N ASN A 200 -19.25 -29.92 0.60
CA ASN A 200 -19.03 -29.09 1.79
C ASN A 200 -19.81 -27.76 1.77
N LEU A 201 -20.59 -27.49 0.74
CA LEU A 201 -21.53 -26.38 0.68
C LEU A 201 -22.89 -26.81 1.23
N LEU A 202 -23.34 -26.21 2.34
CA LEU A 202 -24.57 -26.53 3.02
C LEU A 202 -25.74 -25.63 2.59
N ASP A 203 -25.47 -24.32 2.44
CA ASP A 203 -26.48 -23.33 2.03
C ASP A 203 -25.85 -22.21 1.21
N VAL A 204 -26.68 -21.57 0.38
CA VAL A 204 -26.28 -20.47 -0.51
C VAL A 204 -27.34 -19.39 -0.49
N LYS A 205 -26.92 -18.17 -0.15
CA LYS A 205 -27.73 -16.98 -0.33
C LYS A 205 -27.02 -16.03 -1.29
N VAL A 206 -27.59 -15.80 -2.47
CA VAL A 206 -27.06 -14.88 -3.47
C VAL A 206 -27.83 -13.56 -3.37
N THR A 207 -27.10 -12.48 -3.11
CA THR A 207 -27.63 -11.11 -3.13
C THR A 207 -27.06 -10.39 -4.33
N ARG A 208 -27.92 -9.86 -5.19
CA ARG A 208 -27.54 -9.01 -6.31
C ARG A 208 -28.10 -7.62 -6.05
N ASP A 209 -27.22 -6.68 -5.81
CA ASP A 209 -27.59 -5.30 -5.61
C ASP A 209 -27.31 -4.53 -6.91
N HIS A 210 -28.34 -3.96 -7.47
CA HIS A 210 -28.32 -3.18 -8.68
C HIS A 210 -28.69 -1.71 -8.42
N THR A 211 -28.81 -1.30 -7.17
CA THR A 211 -29.24 0.06 -6.81
C THR A 211 -28.25 1.13 -7.29
N GLU A 212 -26.97 0.82 -7.32
CA GLU A 212 -25.90 1.71 -7.82
C GLU A 212 -25.45 1.33 -9.24
N ARG A 213 -26.16 0.41 -9.93
CA ARG A 213 -25.79 0.04 -11.30
C ARG A 213 -25.97 1.21 -12.23
N ALA A 214 -24.93 1.52 -12.99
CA ALA A 214 -24.95 2.54 -14.03
C ALA A 214 -24.36 1.97 -15.33
N THR A 215 -24.77 2.52 -16.47
CA THR A 215 -24.29 2.11 -17.80
C THR A 215 -23.50 3.20 -18.48
N ALA A 216 -23.50 4.41 -17.93
CA ALA A 216 -22.69 5.54 -18.38
C ALA A 216 -22.23 6.38 -17.18
N LEU A 217 -20.97 6.78 -17.20
CA LEU A 217 -20.33 7.55 -16.15
C LEU A 217 -19.68 8.81 -16.75
N ILE A 218 -20.04 9.97 -16.19
CA ILE A 218 -19.39 11.25 -16.48
C ILE A 218 -18.33 11.48 -15.41
N PRO A 219 -17.03 11.30 -15.73
CA PRO A 219 -15.95 11.56 -14.79
C PRO A 219 -15.59 13.05 -14.81
N LEU A 220 -15.35 13.60 -13.62
CA LEU A 220 -14.86 14.95 -13.43
C LEU A 220 -13.58 14.89 -12.58
N GLY A 221 -12.56 15.60 -12.99
CA GLY A 221 -11.29 15.71 -12.27
C GLY A 221 -11.21 16.96 -11.40
N ALA A 222 -9.99 17.39 -11.10
CA ALA A 222 -9.66 18.59 -10.36
C ALA A 222 -10.29 19.84 -11.00
N VAL A 223 -10.51 20.88 -10.19
CA VAL A 223 -10.88 22.21 -10.68
C VAL A 223 -9.73 22.78 -11.51
N ILE A 224 -10.05 23.41 -12.62
CA ILE A 224 -9.05 24.09 -13.47
C ILE A 224 -8.80 25.47 -12.91
N THR A 225 -7.53 25.77 -12.62
CA THR A 225 -7.08 27.11 -12.24
C THR A 225 -6.60 27.86 -13.47
N GLU A 226 -6.98 29.12 -13.60
CA GLU A 226 -6.49 30.06 -14.63
C GLU A 226 -5.77 31.23 -13.94
N THR A 227 -4.74 31.77 -14.58
CA THR A 227 -4.04 32.94 -14.06
C THR A 227 -4.78 34.20 -14.48
N ASP A 228 -5.15 35.06 -13.54
CA ASP A 228 -5.78 36.34 -13.80
C ASP A 228 -4.80 37.38 -14.40
N GLU A 229 -5.31 38.57 -14.78
CA GLU A 229 -4.49 39.65 -15.36
C GLU A 229 -3.43 40.15 -14.37
N ASP A 230 -3.59 39.94 -13.07
CA ASP A 230 -2.68 40.36 -12.02
C ASP A 230 -1.64 39.29 -11.67
N GLY A 231 -1.70 38.11 -12.32
CA GLY A 231 -0.76 37.00 -12.12
C GLY A 231 -1.13 36.07 -10.99
N ASN A 232 -2.35 36.17 -10.39
CA ASN A 232 -2.83 35.28 -9.36
C ASN A 232 -3.55 34.09 -9.99
N GLU A 233 -3.41 32.91 -9.38
CA GLU A 233 -4.20 31.74 -9.74
C GLU A 233 -5.63 31.87 -9.19
N VAL A 234 -6.61 31.78 -10.07
CA VAL A 234 -8.04 31.83 -9.74
C VAL A 234 -8.70 30.53 -10.18
N GLU A 235 -9.44 29.90 -9.29
CA GLU A 235 -10.23 28.73 -9.61
C GLU A 235 -11.36 29.11 -10.59
N THR A 236 -11.52 28.27 -11.61
CA THR A 236 -12.62 28.39 -12.55
C THR A 236 -13.78 27.49 -12.15
N ASP A 237 -14.98 27.74 -12.69
CA ASP A 237 -16.11 26.82 -12.55
C ASP A 237 -15.94 25.52 -13.38
N LYS A 238 -14.79 25.33 -14.02
CA LYS A 238 -14.51 24.19 -14.90
C LYS A 238 -13.67 23.14 -14.18
N ARG A 239 -13.98 21.89 -14.45
CA ARG A 239 -13.18 20.74 -13.98
C ARG A 239 -12.50 20.05 -15.16
N VAL A 240 -11.41 19.36 -14.88
CA VAL A 240 -10.78 18.46 -15.85
C VAL A 240 -11.82 17.42 -16.28
N ASP A 241 -11.98 17.23 -17.58
CA ASP A 241 -12.83 16.21 -18.18
C ASP A 241 -12.03 15.32 -19.15
N ILE A 242 -12.67 14.32 -19.72
CA ILE A 242 -12.05 13.37 -20.64
C ILE A 242 -12.26 13.71 -22.12
N THR A 243 -12.92 14.79 -22.44
CA THR A 243 -13.34 15.14 -23.81
C THR A 243 -12.17 15.16 -24.79
N SER A 244 -11.02 15.71 -24.36
CA SER A 244 -9.81 15.86 -25.20
C SER A 244 -9.14 14.53 -25.55
N VAL A 245 -9.32 13.48 -24.73
CA VAL A 245 -8.66 12.15 -24.85
C VAL A 245 -9.63 11.03 -25.16
N ASN A 246 -10.95 11.31 -25.24
CA ASN A 246 -12.01 10.33 -25.44
C ASN A 246 -12.86 10.62 -26.70
N ALA A 247 -12.22 10.96 -27.79
CA ALA A 247 -12.87 11.22 -29.08
C ALA A 247 -14.03 12.25 -29.01
N GLY A 248 -13.91 13.26 -28.15
CA GLY A 248 -14.91 14.31 -27.97
C GLY A 248 -16.09 13.93 -27.05
N LYS A 249 -16.08 12.76 -26.45
CA LYS A 249 -17.07 12.34 -25.45
C LYS A 249 -16.59 12.68 -24.04
N ASN A 250 -17.48 13.26 -23.24
CA ASN A 250 -17.20 13.57 -21.83
C ASN A 250 -17.61 12.44 -20.86
N TYR A 251 -17.92 11.23 -21.37
CA TYR A 251 -18.37 10.08 -20.59
C TYR A 251 -17.73 8.79 -21.10
N VAL A 252 -17.71 7.78 -20.23
CA VAL A 252 -17.46 6.37 -20.57
C VAL A 252 -18.75 5.58 -20.41
N CYS A 253 -18.95 4.51 -21.20
CA CYS A 253 -20.11 3.63 -21.10
C CYS A 253 -19.69 2.16 -21.31
N ASP A 254 -20.52 1.27 -20.81
CA ASP A 254 -20.47 -0.15 -21.11
C ASP A 254 -21.59 -0.44 -22.13
N ASP A 255 -21.21 -0.64 -23.39
CA ASP A 255 -22.18 -0.79 -24.48
C ASP A 255 -23.04 -2.06 -24.33
N ASP A 256 -22.51 -3.13 -23.74
CA ASP A 256 -23.28 -4.35 -23.48
C ASP A 256 -24.33 -4.12 -22.38
N ALA A 257 -23.96 -3.40 -21.31
CA ALA A 257 -24.91 -3.03 -20.27
C ALA A 257 -25.97 -2.04 -20.77
N VAL A 258 -25.58 -1.10 -21.63
CA VAL A 258 -26.56 -0.19 -22.30
C VAL A 258 -27.54 -0.99 -23.16
N ALA A 259 -27.08 -1.99 -23.90
CA ALA A 259 -27.94 -2.84 -24.72
C ALA A 259 -28.90 -3.70 -23.86
N GLU A 260 -28.47 -4.10 -22.67
CA GLU A 260 -29.25 -4.94 -21.76
C GLU A 260 -30.35 -4.15 -21.00
N ILE A 261 -30.00 -3.00 -20.39
CA ILE A 261 -30.86 -2.28 -19.46
C ILE A 261 -31.13 -0.80 -19.83
N GLY A 262 -30.55 -0.34 -20.95
CA GLY A 262 -30.67 1.06 -21.37
C GLY A 262 -29.64 1.99 -20.70
N TRP A 263 -29.80 3.29 -20.96
CA TRP A 263 -28.94 4.32 -20.40
C TRP A 263 -29.29 4.63 -18.95
N ILE A 264 -28.36 4.41 -18.03
CA ILE A 264 -28.41 4.82 -16.63
C ILE A 264 -27.15 5.64 -16.36
N TRP A 265 -27.34 6.93 -16.15
CA TRP A 265 -26.26 7.90 -16.01
C TRP A 265 -25.89 8.13 -14.55
N THR A 266 -24.58 8.22 -14.30
CA THR A 266 -24.02 8.70 -13.05
C THR A 266 -22.85 9.63 -13.30
N SER A 267 -22.40 10.35 -12.28
CA SER A 267 -21.18 11.17 -12.33
C SER A 267 -20.37 10.92 -11.08
N GLU A 268 -19.05 10.94 -11.21
CA GLU A 268 -18.12 10.80 -10.09
C GLU A 268 -17.00 11.84 -10.24
N ILE A 269 -16.57 12.41 -9.10
CA ILE A 269 -15.55 13.46 -9.05
C ILE A 269 -14.29 12.87 -8.42
N TRP A 270 -13.15 13.04 -9.10
CA TRP A 270 -11.81 12.71 -8.62
C TRP A 270 -10.97 13.99 -8.54
N GLU A 271 -11.03 14.69 -7.42
CA GLU A 271 -10.40 15.98 -7.23
C GLU A 271 -8.86 15.94 -7.28
N ASP A 272 -8.28 14.74 -7.05
CA ASP A 272 -6.86 14.46 -7.15
C ASP A 272 -6.35 14.29 -8.60
N VAL A 273 -7.25 14.21 -9.59
CA VAL A 273 -6.89 13.90 -10.98
C VAL A 273 -6.85 15.15 -11.83
N THR A 274 -5.64 15.60 -12.16
CA THR A 274 -5.39 16.79 -12.97
C THR A 274 -5.17 16.51 -14.46
N LEU A 275 -4.99 15.24 -14.85
CA LEU A 275 -4.71 14.84 -16.23
C LEU A 275 -5.89 14.08 -16.85
N PRO A 276 -6.43 14.53 -18.02
CA PRO A 276 -7.54 13.85 -18.70
C PRO A 276 -7.30 12.36 -18.98
N GLY A 277 -6.07 11.97 -19.34
CA GLY A 277 -5.73 10.57 -19.60
C GLY A 277 -5.81 9.68 -18.36
N ASN A 278 -5.42 10.19 -17.20
CA ASN A 278 -5.54 9.47 -15.92
C ASN A 278 -7.01 9.38 -15.50
N LEU A 279 -7.77 10.45 -15.71
CA LEU A 279 -9.20 10.47 -15.45
C LEU A 279 -9.95 9.45 -16.31
N LEU A 280 -9.62 9.34 -17.59
CA LEU A 280 -10.21 8.33 -18.48
C LEU A 280 -9.92 6.90 -18.01
N ARG A 281 -8.70 6.62 -17.57
CA ARG A 281 -8.32 5.30 -17.06
C ARG A 281 -9.09 4.93 -15.78
N LYS A 282 -9.13 5.84 -14.78
CA LYS A 282 -9.92 5.67 -13.55
C LYS A 282 -11.40 5.46 -13.87
N ALA A 283 -11.98 6.29 -14.72
CA ALA A 283 -13.37 6.19 -15.15
C ALA A 283 -13.68 4.87 -15.86
N SER A 284 -12.80 4.38 -16.72
CA SER A 284 -12.99 3.11 -17.43
C SER A 284 -12.99 1.93 -16.48
N THR A 285 -12.10 1.91 -15.48
CA THR A 285 -12.09 0.87 -14.44
C THR A 285 -13.37 0.94 -13.60
N ARG A 286 -13.77 2.13 -13.18
CA ARG A 286 -14.99 2.32 -12.39
C ARG A 286 -16.26 1.94 -13.14
N MET A 287 -16.32 2.21 -14.45
CA MET A 287 -17.45 1.84 -15.30
C MET A 287 -17.65 0.32 -15.37
N MET A 288 -16.57 -0.45 -15.45
CA MET A 288 -16.63 -1.92 -15.44
C MET A 288 -17.18 -2.48 -14.11
N GLU A 289 -17.01 -1.78 -13.00
CA GLU A 289 -17.59 -2.15 -11.71
C GLU A 289 -19.07 -1.78 -11.66
N LEU A 290 -19.41 -0.54 -12.02
CA LEU A 290 -20.77 -0.02 -11.99
C LEU A 290 -21.72 -0.78 -12.93
N SER A 291 -21.23 -1.19 -14.10
CA SER A 291 -22.07 -1.87 -15.11
C SER A 291 -22.51 -3.25 -14.68
N LYS A 292 -21.74 -3.94 -13.83
CA LYS A 292 -22.06 -5.31 -13.39
C LYS A 292 -23.00 -5.37 -12.20
N GLY A 293 -23.13 -4.27 -11.43
CA GLY A 293 -23.74 -4.29 -10.12
C GLY A 293 -22.94 -5.10 -9.11
N ILE A 294 -23.37 -5.10 -7.88
CA ILE A 294 -22.69 -5.80 -6.79
C ILE A 294 -23.34 -7.18 -6.61
N THR A 295 -22.55 -8.22 -6.71
CA THR A 295 -22.99 -9.59 -6.40
C THR A 295 -22.19 -10.09 -5.22
N SER A 296 -22.88 -10.34 -4.12
CA SER A 296 -22.34 -11.02 -2.95
C SER A 296 -23.03 -12.36 -2.74
N MET A 297 -22.27 -13.34 -2.32
CA MET A 297 -22.78 -14.68 -2.04
C MET A 297 -22.37 -15.08 -0.63
N GLU A 298 -23.36 -15.26 0.23
CA GLU A 298 -23.17 -15.82 1.57
C GLU A 298 -23.37 -17.34 1.48
N LEU A 299 -22.34 -18.07 1.88
CA LEU A 299 -22.29 -19.52 1.79
C LEU A 299 -22.13 -20.10 3.20
N THR A 300 -23.00 -21.04 3.58
CA THR A 300 -22.80 -21.87 4.76
C THR A 300 -21.99 -23.08 4.35
N ILE A 301 -20.84 -23.30 5.02
CA ILE A 301 -19.88 -24.30 4.60
C ILE A 301 -19.44 -25.21 5.75
N ILE A 302 -18.99 -26.41 5.41
CA ILE A 302 -18.12 -27.20 6.28
C ILE A 302 -16.67 -26.96 5.84
N ASP A 303 -15.88 -26.38 6.72
CA ASP A 303 -14.43 -26.23 6.50
C ASP A 303 -13.78 -27.61 6.72
N GLU A 304 -13.14 -28.16 5.68
CA GLU A 304 -12.55 -29.49 5.72
C GLU A 304 -11.43 -29.61 6.79
N SER A 305 -10.79 -28.49 7.15
CA SER A 305 -9.81 -28.46 8.23
C SER A 305 -10.41 -28.83 9.60
N ASP A 306 -11.72 -28.67 9.78
CA ASP A 306 -12.42 -29.06 11.02
C ASP A 306 -12.72 -30.56 11.08
N THR A 307 -12.65 -31.26 9.96
CA THR A 307 -12.88 -32.71 9.88
C THR A 307 -11.63 -33.54 10.16
N GLY A 308 -10.49 -32.90 10.40
CA GLY A 308 -9.21 -33.54 10.64
C GLY A 308 -8.38 -33.76 9.38
N ALA A 309 -8.81 -33.20 8.24
CA ALA A 309 -7.99 -33.14 7.03
C ALA A 309 -6.78 -32.23 7.26
N ASP A 310 -5.62 -32.62 6.75
CA ASP A 310 -4.40 -31.79 6.77
C ASP A 310 -4.46 -30.78 5.62
N ILE A 311 -5.39 -29.87 5.73
CA ILE A 311 -5.64 -28.81 4.75
C ILE A 311 -5.87 -27.48 5.48
N GLY A 312 -5.35 -26.40 4.94
CA GLY A 312 -5.52 -25.07 5.54
C GLY A 312 -6.97 -24.60 5.60
N ASP A 313 -7.29 -23.77 6.58
CA ASP A 313 -8.61 -23.16 6.76
C ASP A 313 -8.99 -22.27 5.55
N ILE A 314 -10.29 -22.18 5.28
CA ILE A 314 -10.82 -21.08 4.45
C ILE A 314 -10.92 -19.85 5.36
N ARG A 315 -10.34 -18.71 4.97
CA ARG A 315 -10.35 -17.46 5.74
C ARG A 315 -10.81 -16.30 4.88
N ALA A 316 -11.27 -15.24 5.52
CA ALA A 316 -11.36 -13.95 4.85
C ALA A 316 -9.98 -13.55 4.27
N ARG A 317 -9.97 -12.72 3.26
CA ARG A 317 -8.75 -12.27 2.59
C ARG A 317 -8.04 -13.36 1.77
N MET A 318 -8.78 -14.41 1.36
CA MET A 318 -8.30 -15.47 0.46
C MET A 318 -9.22 -15.60 -0.75
N TYR A 319 -8.64 -16.01 -1.87
CA TYR A 319 -9.43 -16.45 -3.02
C TYR A 319 -9.88 -17.88 -2.81
N VAL A 320 -11.17 -18.14 -3.00
CA VAL A 320 -11.81 -19.44 -2.80
C VAL A 320 -12.47 -19.88 -4.10
N LYS A 321 -12.15 -21.09 -4.56
CA LYS A 321 -12.84 -21.71 -5.68
C LYS A 321 -14.20 -22.24 -5.23
N CYS A 322 -15.27 -21.80 -5.88
CA CYS A 322 -16.64 -22.21 -5.57
C CYS A 322 -17.31 -22.82 -6.79
N LEU A 323 -17.92 -23.99 -6.59
CA LEU A 323 -18.57 -24.78 -7.65
C LEU A 323 -19.97 -25.18 -7.21
N SER A 324 -20.98 -24.56 -7.81
CA SER A 324 -22.38 -24.94 -7.58
C SER A 324 -23.21 -24.74 -8.86
N LYS A 325 -23.27 -25.76 -9.70
CA LYS A 325 -24.06 -25.72 -10.94
C LYS A 325 -25.51 -25.34 -10.75
N PRO A 326 -26.25 -25.86 -9.72
CA PRO A 326 -27.63 -25.48 -9.50
C PRO A 326 -27.83 -23.99 -9.24
N HIS A 327 -26.81 -23.30 -8.71
CA HIS A 327 -26.88 -21.88 -8.33
C HIS A 327 -26.14 -20.98 -9.35
N GLY A 328 -25.59 -21.56 -10.44
CA GLY A 328 -24.83 -20.82 -11.44
C GLY A 328 -23.50 -20.28 -10.93
N ILE A 329 -22.89 -20.93 -9.90
CA ILE A 329 -21.61 -20.54 -9.32
C ILE A 329 -20.53 -21.47 -9.88
N ASP A 330 -19.60 -20.91 -10.62
CA ASP A 330 -18.40 -21.59 -11.12
C ASP A 330 -17.27 -20.56 -11.28
N GLY A 331 -16.42 -20.44 -10.28
CA GLY A 331 -15.34 -19.46 -10.32
C GLY A 331 -14.51 -19.42 -9.05
N THR A 332 -13.53 -18.54 -9.08
CA THR A 332 -12.70 -18.21 -7.92
C THR A 332 -13.02 -16.80 -7.47
N TYR A 333 -13.40 -16.65 -6.22
CA TYR A 333 -13.90 -15.39 -5.65
C TYR A 333 -13.11 -15.03 -4.41
N LEU A 334 -12.94 -13.73 -4.16
CA LEU A 334 -12.39 -13.27 -2.89
C LEU A 334 -13.40 -13.56 -1.76
N CYS A 335 -12.93 -14.18 -0.69
CA CYS A 335 -13.66 -14.31 0.57
C CYS A 335 -13.52 -12.98 1.31
N VAL A 336 -14.56 -12.14 1.25
CA VAL A 336 -14.57 -10.80 1.85
C VAL A 336 -14.88 -10.83 3.33
N SER A 337 -15.67 -11.81 3.79
CA SER A 337 -15.89 -12.01 5.21
C SER A 337 -16.08 -13.49 5.55
N ARG A 338 -15.81 -13.82 6.80
CA ARG A 338 -16.00 -15.15 7.35
C ARG A 338 -16.50 -15.04 8.78
N THR A 339 -17.53 -15.81 9.11
CA THR A 339 -17.95 -16.01 10.50
C THR A 339 -17.71 -17.47 10.86
N ARG A 340 -16.92 -17.71 11.90
CA ARG A 340 -16.59 -19.05 12.37
C ARG A 340 -16.89 -19.20 13.86
N ASP A 341 -17.74 -20.15 14.18
CA ASP A 341 -17.94 -20.63 15.55
C ASP A 341 -17.03 -21.86 15.81
N TYR A 342 -16.05 -21.67 16.67
CA TYR A 342 -15.08 -22.72 17.02
C TYR A 342 -15.65 -23.84 17.90
N LEU A 343 -16.84 -23.64 18.49
CA LEU A 343 -17.54 -24.66 19.27
C LEU A 343 -18.58 -25.40 18.42
N ASN A 344 -19.14 -24.75 17.42
CA ASN A 344 -20.15 -25.31 16.53
C ASN A 344 -19.80 -25.01 15.05
N PRO A 345 -18.89 -25.79 14.46
CA PRO A 345 -18.43 -25.52 13.09
C PRO A 345 -19.49 -25.63 11.99
N SER A 346 -20.64 -26.27 12.26
CA SER A 346 -21.71 -26.43 11.27
C SER A 346 -22.42 -25.11 10.89
N GLY A 347 -22.20 -24.06 11.68
CA GLY A 347 -22.73 -22.71 11.43
C GLY A 347 -21.74 -21.76 10.74
N ASN A 348 -20.61 -22.26 10.25
CA ASN A 348 -19.60 -21.42 9.61
C ASN A 348 -20.11 -20.85 8.29
N THR A 349 -19.98 -19.55 8.13
CA THR A 349 -20.37 -18.85 6.89
C THR A 349 -19.18 -18.09 6.29
N ILE A 350 -19.16 -18.00 4.98
CA ILE A 350 -18.27 -17.12 4.25
C ILE A 350 -19.10 -16.25 3.31
N THR A 351 -18.66 -15.01 3.12
CA THR A 351 -19.19 -14.14 2.06
C THR A 351 -18.13 -14.00 0.98
N ILE A 352 -18.49 -14.31 -0.25
CA ILE A 352 -17.62 -14.22 -1.41
C ILE A 352 -18.17 -13.22 -2.43
N GLY A 353 -17.28 -12.60 -3.21
CA GLY A 353 -17.64 -11.59 -4.20
C GLY A 353 -17.34 -10.17 -3.71
N ALA A 354 -17.98 -9.17 -4.29
CA ALA A 354 -17.81 -7.79 -3.86
C ALA A 354 -18.57 -7.54 -2.55
N SER A 355 -17.93 -6.85 -1.62
CA SER A 355 -18.60 -6.29 -0.45
C SER A 355 -19.55 -5.20 -0.91
N GLY A 356 -20.81 -5.25 -0.46
CA GLY A 356 -21.77 -4.20 -0.77
C GLY A 356 -21.32 -2.89 -0.14
N VAL A 357 -21.17 -1.85 -0.95
CA VAL A 357 -20.90 -0.48 -0.45
C VAL A 357 -22.09 -0.08 0.43
N THR A 358 -21.85 0.00 1.73
CA THR A 358 -22.91 0.46 2.66
C THR A 358 -23.14 1.96 2.49
N LEU A 359 -24.36 2.43 2.74
CA LEU A 359 -24.75 3.86 2.71
C LEU A 359 -23.78 4.77 3.51
N THR A 360 -23.10 4.22 4.49
CA THR A 360 -22.07 4.89 5.30
C THR A 360 -20.84 5.30 4.47
N SER A 361 -20.50 4.55 3.42
CA SER A 361 -19.37 4.89 2.53
C SER A 361 -19.72 6.02 1.55
N ALA A 362 -20.99 6.15 1.16
CA ALA A 362 -21.46 7.26 0.32
C ALA A 362 -21.44 8.60 1.07
N THR A 363 -21.79 8.60 2.36
CA THR A 363 -21.77 9.82 3.19
C THR A 363 -20.32 10.18 3.58
N ALA A 364 -19.43 9.18 3.77
CA ALA A 364 -18.01 9.41 3.98
C ALA A 364 -17.34 10.05 2.74
N LYS A 365 -17.74 9.64 1.52
CA LYS A 365 -17.25 10.26 0.27
C LYS A 365 -17.60 11.76 0.15
N GLN A 366 -18.77 12.19 0.69
CA GLN A 366 -19.14 13.61 0.66
C GLN A 366 -18.32 14.49 1.61
N GLY A 367 -17.87 13.96 2.77
CA GLY A 367 -16.96 14.64 3.68
C GLY A 367 -15.52 14.71 3.16
N GLN A 368 -15.13 13.78 2.28
CA GLN A 368 -13.78 13.67 1.69
C GLN A 368 -13.49 14.73 0.63
N ASN A 369 -14.53 15.23 -0.05
CA ASN A 369 -14.37 16.20 -1.14
C ASN A 369 -13.84 17.56 -0.68
N ILE A 370 -14.01 17.92 0.59
CA ILE A 370 -13.53 19.20 1.15
C ILE A 370 -12.04 19.08 1.52
N SER A 371 -11.61 17.95 2.12
CA SER A 371 -10.20 17.73 2.48
C SER A 371 -9.29 17.52 1.26
N ALA A 372 -9.82 16.96 0.17
CA ALA A 372 -9.07 16.73 -1.06
C ALA A 372 -8.67 18.03 -1.77
N LEU A 373 -9.47 19.09 -1.64
CA LEU A 373 -9.17 20.42 -2.22
C LEU A 373 -7.94 21.08 -1.55
N GLU A 374 -7.81 20.97 -0.24
CA GLU A 374 -6.66 21.49 0.51
C GLU A 374 -5.38 20.68 0.20
N ASP A 375 -5.52 19.37 0.00
CA ASP A 375 -4.39 18.47 -0.32
C ASP A 375 -3.89 18.67 -1.76
N ASP A 376 -4.76 18.98 -2.74
CA ASP A 376 -4.36 19.23 -4.13
C ASP A 376 -3.58 20.53 -4.27
N LEU A 377 -3.96 21.59 -3.55
CA LEU A 377 -3.23 22.85 -3.54
C LEU A 377 -1.81 22.69 -3.01
N LEU A 378 -1.65 21.90 -1.96
CA LEU A 378 -0.33 21.56 -1.39
C LEU A 378 0.48 20.64 -2.32
N GLY A 379 -0.17 19.73 -3.04
CA GLY A 379 0.44 18.85 -4.04
C GLY A 379 1.05 19.63 -5.20
N LYS A 380 0.35 20.61 -5.71
CA LYS A 380 0.84 21.49 -6.80
C LYS A 380 2.01 22.35 -6.35
N THR A 381 1.94 22.93 -5.15
CA THR A 381 3.03 23.73 -4.58
C THR A 381 4.29 22.87 -4.41
N ALA A 382 4.14 21.61 -3.98
CA ALA A 382 5.24 20.68 -3.83
C ALA A 382 5.87 20.25 -5.15
N GLN A 383 5.06 20.03 -6.19
CA GLN A 383 5.57 19.72 -7.52
C GLN A 383 6.35 20.91 -8.11
N ILE A 384 5.89 22.14 -7.87
CA ILE A 384 6.61 23.36 -8.28
C ILE A 384 7.94 23.47 -7.55
N GLU A 385 8.01 23.21 -6.25
CA GLU A 385 9.27 23.21 -5.49
C GLU A 385 10.25 22.13 -5.98
N ILE A 386 9.77 20.93 -6.30
CA ILE A 386 10.61 19.84 -6.84
C ILE A 386 11.11 20.17 -8.25
N ILE A 387 10.25 20.73 -9.10
CA ILE A 387 10.65 21.17 -10.45
C ILE A 387 11.63 22.33 -10.34
N SER A 388 11.39 23.29 -9.45
CA SER A 388 12.32 24.39 -9.17
C SER A 388 13.66 23.87 -8.66
N GLY A 389 13.67 22.93 -7.69
CA GLY A 389 14.90 22.28 -7.20
C GLY A 389 15.62 21.50 -8.30
N LYS A 390 14.91 20.78 -9.16
CA LYS A 390 15.53 20.09 -10.33
C LYS A 390 16.05 21.08 -11.38
N VAL A 391 15.39 22.19 -11.57
CA VAL A 391 15.88 23.26 -12.47
C VAL A 391 17.10 23.94 -11.87
N ASP A 392 17.14 24.15 -10.56
CA ASP A 392 18.32 24.69 -9.87
C ASP A 392 19.48 23.68 -9.90
N ASP A 393 19.23 22.39 -9.74
CA ASP A 393 20.23 21.31 -9.89
C ASP A 393 20.72 21.21 -11.36
N ILE A 394 19.87 21.36 -12.36
CA ILE A 394 20.24 21.41 -13.77
C ILE A 394 21.02 22.69 -14.08
N ASN A 395 20.67 23.80 -13.48
CA ASN A 395 21.42 25.07 -13.62
C ASN A 395 22.74 25.03 -12.83
N ALA A 396 22.80 24.33 -11.70
CA ALA A 396 24.00 24.11 -10.91
C ALA A 396 24.90 23.03 -11.54
N SER A 397 24.35 21.97 -12.12
CA SER A 397 25.04 21.07 -13.02
C SER A 397 25.18 21.72 -14.39
N LYS A 398 26.04 22.75 -14.47
CA LYS A 398 26.52 23.18 -15.76
C LYS A 398 27.00 21.93 -16.49
N MET A 399 26.43 21.64 -17.66
CA MET A 399 26.87 20.48 -18.46
C MET A 399 28.29 20.73 -18.93
N TYR A 400 29.23 20.22 -18.17
CA TYR A 400 30.61 20.19 -18.58
C TYR A 400 30.89 18.86 -19.30
N ARG A 401 31.51 18.96 -20.45
CA ARG A 401 32.02 17.81 -21.21
C ARG A 401 33.54 17.84 -21.19
N THR A 402 34.14 16.72 -20.84
CA THR A 402 35.59 16.55 -20.96
C THR A 402 35.94 15.78 -22.24
N GLU A 403 37.05 16.14 -22.87
CA GLU A 403 37.57 15.49 -24.06
C GLU A 403 39.08 15.30 -23.90
N LEU A 404 39.57 14.07 -24.07
CA LEU A 404 40.98 13.74 -24.04
C LEU A 404 41.55 13.84 -25.45
N VAL A 405 42.46 14.77 -25.64
CA VAL A 405 43.20 14.94 -26.90
C VAL A 405 44.59 14.29 -26.71
N VAL A 406 44.93 13.33 -27.55
CA VAL A 406 46.20 12.63 -27.54
C VAL A 406 46.99 12.99 -28.79
N GLU A 407 48.17 13.54 -28.58
CA GLU A 407 49.13 13.85 -29.66
C GLU A 407 50.33 12.91 -29.53
N GLY A 408 50.48 11.96 -30.44
CA GLY A 408 51.57 10.98 -30.43
C GLY A 408 51.08 9.56 -30.75
N VAL A 409 51.75 8.58 -30.18
CA VAL A 409 51.46 7.15 -30.43
C VAL A 409 50.62 6.54 -29.33
N SER A 410 49.66 5.73 -29.67
CA SER A 410 48.88 4.94 -28.74
C SER A 410 49.46 3.57 -28.42
N ILE A 411 50.51 3.16 -29.18
CA ILE A 411 51.26 1.92 -29.01
C ILE A 411 52.75 2.27 -28.99
N PHE A 412 53.39 2.09 -27.84
CA PHE A 412 54.80 2.34 -27.66
C PHE A 412 55.58 1.09 -28.09
N ARG A 413 56.47 1.23 -29.09
CA ARG A 413 57.28 0.13 -29.64
C ARG A 413 58.76 0.26 -29.30
N ASP A 414 59.22 1.47 -29.10
CA ASP A 414 60.62 1.79 -28.84
C ASP A 414 60.81 2.61 -27.58
N LYS A 415 61.92 2.38 -26.84
CA LYS A 415 62.23 3.19 -25.68
C LYS A 415 62.46 4.64 -26.11
N GLY A 416 61.83 5.57 -25.43
CA GLY A 416 61.94 7.00 -25.70
C GLY A 416 60.79 7.59 -26.53
N GLN A 417 59.83 6.78 -26.97
CA GLN A 417 58.60 7.30 -27.51
C GLN A 417 57.75 7.95 -26.42
N GLN A 418 57.13 9.06 -26.76
CA GLN A 418 56.28 9.85 -25.87
C GLN A 418 54.98 10.24 -26.56
N SER A 419 53.92 10.42 -25.78
CA SER A 419 52.66 10.95 -26.21
C SER A 419 52.21 12.05 -25.26
N LEU A 420 51.72 13.14 -25.81
CA LEU A 420 51.14 14.24 -25.07
C LEU A 420 49.66 14.03 -24.92
N MET A 421 49.13 14.08 -23.70
CA MET A 421 47.72 13.98 -23.42
C MET A 421 47.24 15.30 -22.80
N ARG A 422 46.19 15.88 -23.36
CA ARG A 422 45.55 17.09 -22.86
C ARG A 422 44.08 16.84 -22.60
N CYS A 423 43.65 17.21 -21.40
CA CYS A 423 42.21 17.19 -21.07
C CYS A 423 41.59 18.55 -21.42
N LYS A 424 40.67 18.56 -22.35
CA LYS A 424 39.85 19.74 -22.70
C LYS A 424 38.51 19.69 -21.98
N VAL A 425 38.06 20.85 -21.52
CA VAL A 425 36.77 21.00 -20.82
C VAL A 425 35.92 21.98 -21.59
N TYR A 426 34.72 21.55 -21.92
CA TYR A 426 33.73 22.40 -22.61
C TYR A 426 32.55 22.67 -21.69
N SER A 427 32.14 23.93 -21.62
CA SER A 427 30.84 24.32 -21.06
C SER A 427 29.94 24.56 -22.25
N TRP A 428 28.95 23.66 -22.45
CA TRP A 428 28.19 23.58 -23.70
C TRP A 428 29.15 23.35 -24.87
N ASP A 429 29.20 24.24 -25.86
CA ASP A 429 30.12 24.16 -27.02
C ASP A 429 31.36 25.01 -26.87
N LYS A 430 31.56 25.73 -25.78
CA LYS A 430 32.67 26.64 -25.56
C LYS A 430 33.79 25.92 -24.80
N ASP A 431 34.99 25.87 -25.37
CA ASP A 431 36.19 25.42 -24.72
C ASP A 431 36.56 26.39 -23.57
N ILE A 432 36.51 25.92 -22.34
CA ILE A 432 36.84 26.67 -21.12
C ILE A 432 38.11 26.20 -20.45
N THR A 433 38.84 25.27 -21.06
CA THR A 433 40.02 24.62 -20.48
C THR A 433 41.02 25.61 -19.90
N ASP A 434 41.30 26.69 -20.64
CA ASP A 434 42.31 27.68 -20.23
C ASP A 434 41.82 28.62 -19.11
N THR A 435 40.52 28.69 -18.87
CA THR A 435 39.91 29.49 -17.77
C THR A 435 39.96 28.76 -16.43
N LEU A 436 40.12 27.44 -16.44
CA LEU A 436 40.15 26.64 -15.23
C LEU A 436 41.55 26.63 -14.58
N ALA A 437 41.60 26.55 -13.27
CA ALA A 437 42.87 26.36 -12.54
C ALA A 437 43.44 24.97 -12.84
N ALA A 438 44.77 24.86 -12.90
CA ALA A 438 45.41 23.58 -13.14
C ALA A 438 45.07 22.51 -12.04
N ALA A 439 44.86 22.96 -10.82
CA ALA A 439 44.51 22.11 -9.70
C ALA A 439 43.12 21.37 -9.88
N CYS A 440 42.29 21.82 -10.84
CA CYS A 440 41.05 21.17 -11.17
C CYS A 440 41.23 19.83 -11.92
N PHE A 441 42.39 19.57 -12.47
CA PHE A 441 42.67 18.41 -13.31
C PHE A 441 43.40 17.34 -12.53
N ILE A 442 42.78 16.17 -12.37
CA ILE A 442 43.33 15.02 -11.64
C ILE A 442 43.50 13.87 -12.65
N TRP A 443 44.70 13.47 -12.91
CA TRP A 443 45.01 12.38 -13.82
C TRP A 443 45.09 11.06 -13.08
N HIS A 444 44.60 10.01 -13.70
CA HIS A 444 44.60 8.66 -13.19
C HIS A 444 45.19 7.69 -14.20
N ARG A 445 46.04 6.82 -13.71
CA ARG A 445 46.53 5.65 -14.42
C ARG A 445 45.83 4.40 -13.87
N ARG A 446 45.52 3.46 -14.73
CA ARG A 446 45.10 2.14 -14.35
C ARG A 446 45.85 1.10 -15.13
N SER A 447 46.69 0.33 -14.41
CA SER A 447 47.48 -0.77 -14.88
C SER A 447 47.22 -2.04 -14.05
N ASN A 448 48.15 -3.00 -14.07
CA ASN A 448 48.07 -4.20 -13.23
C ASN A 448 48.71 -4.00 -11.85
N ASP A 449 49.20 -2.79 -11.52
CA ASP A 449 49.87 -2.45 -10.26
C ASP A 449 49.21 -1.24 -9.61
N ASP A 450 48.26 -1.50 -8.72
CA ASP A 450 47.50 -0.46 -8.01
C ASP A 450 48.37 0.48 -7.16
N ALA A 451 49.51 -0.02 -6.61
CA ALA A 451 50.39 0.78 -5.80
C ALA A 451 51.20 1.78 -6.64
N ALA A 452 51.71 1.33 -7.78
CA ALA A 452 52.39 2.17 -8.75
C ALA A 452 51.42 3.15 -9.42
N ASP A 453 50.14 2.78 -9.59
CA ASP A 453 49.10 3.67 -10.12
C ASP A 453 48.80 4.80 -9.16
N ALA A 454 48.68 4.54 -7.86
CA ALA A 454 48.42 5.56 -6.84
C ALA A 454 49.59 6.57 -6.73
N GLU A 455 50.87 6.12 -6.85
CA GLU A 455 52.03 7.00 -6.86
C GLU A 455 52.08 7.86 -8.13
N TRP A 456 51.72 7.26 -9.27
CA TRP A 456 51.65 7.96 -10.54
C TRP A 456 50.53 9.03 -10.53
N ASP A 457 49.35 8.71 -10.04
CA ASP A 457 48.20 9.62 -9.88
C ASP A 457 48.60 10.85 -9.03
N ALA A 458 49.28 10.60 -7.90
CA ALA A 458 49.73 11.67 -7.00
C ALA A 458 50.72 12.63 -7.68
N SER A 459 51.58 12.11 -8.56
CA SER A 459 52.61 12.90 -9.24
C SER A 459 52.11 13.69 -10.46
N HIS A 460 50.91 13.33 -10.99
CA HIS A 460 50.32 13.93 -12.19
C HIS A 460 49.06 14.75 -11.92
N SER A 461 48.71 14.97 -10.66
CA SER A 461 47.61 15.86 -10.27
C SER A 461 47.94 17.33 -10.50
N GLY A 462 46.96 18.12 -10.88
CA GLY A 462 47.11 19.56 -11.07
C GLY A 462 47.78 19.96 -12.41
N MET A 463 47.65 19.12 -13.43
CA MET A 463 48.21 19.39 -14.76
C MET A 463 47.12 19.30 -15.83
N LYS A 464 47.00 20.35 -16.70
CA LYS A 464 46.09 20.33 -17.86
C LYS A 464 46.55 19.41 -18.98
N THR A 465 47.85 19.17 -19.03
CA THR A 465 48.53 18.38 -20.04
C THR A 465 49.62 17.53 -19.36
N ILE A 466 49.73 16.28 -19.73
CA ILE A 466 50.74 15.34 -19.26
C ILE A 466 51.45 14.70 -20.44
N THR A 467 52.68 14.23 -20.20
CA THR A 467 53.45 13.46 -21.19
C THR A 467 53.55 12.03 -20.70
N ILE A 468 53.10 11.11 -21.51
CA ILE A 468 53.14 9.66 -21.25
C ILE A 468 54.33 9.10 -22.01
N SER A 469 55.13 8.28 -21.35
CA SER A 469 56.28 7.58 -21.90
C SER A 469 56.12 6.05 -21.85
N THR A 470 57.07 5.34 -22.41
CA THR A 470 57.13 3.87 -22.34
C THR A 470 57.19 3.35 -20.88
N GLU A 471 57.77 4.14 -19.97
CA GLU A 471 57.89 3.76 -18.54
C GLU A 471 56.54 3.83 -17.82
N ASP A 472 55.63 4.73 -18.27
CA ASP A 472 54.30 4.90 -17.69
C ASP A 472 53.33 3.80 -18.12
N VAL A 473 53.57 3.15 -19.28
CA VAL A 473 52.64 2.15 -19.84
C VAL A 473 53.01 0.73 -19.42
N GLN A 474 54.29 0.41 -19.23
CA GLN A 474 54.80 -0.95 -19.02
C GLN A 474 54.26 -1.92 -20.08
N ASP A 475 53.39 -2.88 -19.68
CA ASP A 475 52.73 -3.79 -20.61
C ASP A 475 51.39 -3.23 -21.17
N ASN A 476 50.57 -2.66 -20.28
CA ASN A 476 49.29 -2.08 -20.63
C ASN A 476 48.83 -1.10 -19.52
N ALA A 477 48.41 0.09 -19.89
CA ALA A 477 47.84 1.06 -18.96
C ALA A 477 46.75 1.91 -19.66
N SER A 478 45.74 2.26 -18.91
CA SER A 478 44.67 3.20 -19.31
C SER A 478 44.85 4.50 -18.54
N PHE A 479 44.62 5.62 -19.20
CA PHE A 479 44.74 6.95 -18.61
C PHE A 479 43.44 7.71 -18.78
N PHE A 480 42.99 8.40 -17.73
CA PHE A 480 41.85 9.31 -17.78
C PHE A 480 42.07 10.52 -16.89
N CYS A 481 41.36 11.58 -17.14
CA CYS A 481 41.45 12.81 -16.38
C CYS A 481 40.07 13.12 -15.77
N GLU A 482 40.01 13.21 -14.45
CA GLU A 482 38.89 13.73 -13.71
C GLU A 482 39.04 15.25 -13.55
N VAL A 483 37.95 15.99 -13.75
CA VAL A 483 37.95 17.45 -13.60
C VAL A 483 36.97 17.84 -12.49
N ILE A 484 37.49 18.41 -11.41
CA ILE A 484 36.72 18.90 -10.27
C ILE A 484 36.55 20.41 -10.43
N LEU A 485 35.32 20.87 -10.67
CA LEU A 485 34.97 22.26 -10.99
C LEU A 485 34.34 22.98 -9.81
#